data_53972ce6f689c07bd9cb194198915ea0
#
_entry.id   53972ce6f689c07bd9cb194198915ea0
#
_cell.length_a   1.000
_cell.length_b   1.000
_cell.length_c   1.000
_cell.angle_alpha   90.00
_cell.angle_beta   90.00
_cell.angle_gamma   90.00
#
_symmetry.space_group_name_H-M   'P 1'
#
loop_
_entity.id
_entity.type
_entity.pdbx_description
1 polymer ?
#
loop_
_entity_poly.entity_id
_entity_poly.type
_entity_poly.pdbx_seq_one_letter_code
_entity_poly.pdbx_strand_id
1 'polypeptide(L)'
;MTALLVIIYLSFAGLGLPNSVLGSIWPQMQLDLGAKVSLVGYLSMTVTAGTVVSSVLADRIVRRFGVAKVTVVSALMTGCALLGFALSPGVPGLFLCALPMGLAAGVTDVALNNFVALHYEAKHMSWLHCFWGIGASVGPVIVAASLRAGGSWRMGCGLISAVEGALCVLLVCTISLWNRASGSAGSLQGSAPAARAASIFRRKGAMPLLCGFALYNAMEATAGLWGATFVHDSFGISTSDAALTSTLYFGALTVGRIAAGFAASRRSDRQLIRTGMAVSALGMLLTWLAGSAWLAMGGIFLIGLGFAPMYPAMLHATPSYFGAELSQQVMGVEMAFAYVGSTCFPPLFGALAAPLGTSIYPGFLLACLLLAAAAIELADRLFSAREFCGKGEKQII
;
A
#
# COMPACT_ATOMS: atom_id res chain seq x y z
N MET A 1 -6.82 24.71 -13.83
CA MET A 1 -5.91 23.56 -13.55
C MET A 1 -5.69 23.35 -12.06
N THR A 2 -5.42 24.36 -11.26
CA THR A 2 -5.15 24.22 -9.81
C THR A 2 -6.31 23.58 -9.01
N ALA A 3 -7.56 23.96 -9.27
CA ALA A 3 -8.72 23.40 -8.57
C ALA A 3 -8.91 21.90 -8.83
N LEU A 4 -8.74 21.43 -10.08
CA LEU A 4 -8.84 20.02 -10.42
C LEU A 4 -7.73 19.19 -9.73
N LEU A 5 -6.52 19.73 -9.64
CA LEU A 5 -5.41 19.07 -8.96
C LEU A 5 -5.69 18.86 -7.46
N VAL A 6 -6.28 19.86 -6.80
CA VAL A 6 -6.71 19.74 -5.39
C VAL A 6 -7.75 18.61 -5.24
N ILE A 7 -8.72 18.55 -6.17
CA ILE A 7 -9.76 17.50 -6.15
C ILE A 7 -9.12 16.11 -6.35
N ILE A 8 -8.13 15.99 -7.23
CA ILE A 8 -7.39 14.75 -7.43
C ILE A 8 -6.66 14.34 -6.14
N TYR A 9 -6.01 15.28 -5.47
CA TYR A 9 -5.34 15.01 -4.19
C TYR A 9 -6.32 14.58 -3.09
N LEU A 10 -7.48 15.25 -2.99
CA LEU A 10 -8.54 14.87 -2.05
C LEU A 10 -9.08 13.46 -2.37
N SER A 11 -9.23 13.13 -3.66
CA SER A 11 -9.64 11.79 -4.08
C SER A 11 -8.63 10.71 -3.67
N PHE A 12 -7.34 11.05 -3.72
CA PHE A 12 -6.29 10.12 -3.28
C PHE A 12 -6.20 10.02 -1.75
N ALA A 13 -6.51 11.09 -1.02
CA ALA A 13 -6.69 11.03 0.42
C ALA A 13 -7.89 10.14 0.79
N GLY A 14 -9.02 10.27 0.07
CA GLY A 14 -10.16 9.37 0.19
C GLY A 14 -9.79 7.91 -0.07
N LEU A 15 -8.98 7.63 -1.10
CA LEU A 15 -8.47 6.28 -1.37
C LEU A 15 -7.60 5.74 -0.21
N GLY A 16 -6.87 6.61 0.49
CA GLY A 16 -6.04 6.24 1.64
C GLY A 16 -6.84 5.90 2.89
N LEU A 17 -7.95 6.62 3.13
CA LEU A 17 -8.77 6.47 4.35
C LEU A 17 -9.16 5.00 4.64
N PRO A 18 -9.78 4.23 3.73
CA PRO A 18 -10.23 2.88 4.00
C PRO A 18 -9.08 1.87 4.11
N ASN A 19 -7.93 2.15 3.50
CA ASN A 19 -6.81 1.22 3.44
C ASN A 19 -6.23 0.84 4.81
N SER A 20 -6.27 1.77 5.76
CA SER A 20 -5.74 1.59 7.12
C SER A 20 -6.82 1.20 8.14
N VAL A 21 -8.10 1.33 7.76
CA VAL A 21 -9.23 1.15 8.68
C VAL A 21 -9.33 -0.27 9.15
N LEU A 22 -9.22 -1.26 8.25
CA LEU A 22 -9.40 -2.66 8.59
C LEU A 22 -8.46 -3.11 9.72
N GLY A 23 -7.19 -2.73 9.67
CA GLY A 23 -6.22 -3.02 10.74
C GLY A 23 -6.54 -2.32 12.05
N SER A 24 -7.03 -1.07 12.00
CA SER A 24 -7.31 -0.28 13.20
C SER A 24 -8.62 -0.67 13.91
N ILE A 25 -9.64 -1.14 13.18
CA ILE A 25 -10.91 -1.58 13.78
C ILE A 25 -10.87 -3.04 14.23
N TRP A 26 -9.95 -3.85 13.70
CA TRP A 26 -9.96 -5.29 13.89
C TRP A 26 -9.93 -5.73 15.37
N PRO A 27 -9.12 -5.15 16.25
CA PRO A 27 -9.11 -5.54 17.66
C PRO A 27 -10.50 -5.48 18.32
N GLN A 28 -11.29 -4.43 18.04
CA GLN A 28 -12.66 -4.31 18.55
C GLN A 28 -13.65 -5.18 17.75
N MET A 29 -13.55 -5.17 16.42
CA MET A 29 -14.44 -5.93 15.54
C MET A 29 -14.37 -7.43 15.83
N GLN A 30 -13.17 -7.94 16.07
CA GLN A 30 -12.96 -9.35 16.40
C GLN A 30 -13.70 -9.75 17.69
N LEU A 31 -13.60 -8.92 18.73
CA LEU A 31 -14.26 -9.16 20.00
C LEU A 31 -15.78 -9.13 19.85
N ASP A 32 -16.31 -8.10 19.20
CA ASP A 32 -17.74 -7.91 19.01
C ASP A 32 -18.40 -9.02 18.17
N LEU A 33 -17.67 -9.58 17.20
CA LEU A 33 -18.18 -10.65 16.32
C LEU A 33 -17.82 -12.06 16.79
N GLY A 34 -17.05 -12.21 17.87
CA GLY A 34 -16.51 -13.50 18.31
C GLY A 34 -15.71 -14.21 17.21
N ALA A 35 -15.04 -13.44 16.36
CA ALA A 35 -14.35 -13.93 15.17
C ALA A 35 -12.94 -14.44 15.48
N LYS A 36 -12.47 -15.41 14.67
CA LYS A 36 -11.08 -15.87 14.75
C LYS A 36 -10.13 -14.75 14.31
N VAL A 37 -9.01 -14.59 15.01
CA VAL A 37 -8.00 -13.56 14.73
C VAL A 37 -7.53 -13.56 13.27
N SER A 38 -7.39 -14.73 12.66
CA SER A 38 -6.94 -14.89 11.26
C SER A 38 -7.89 -14.30 10.21
N LEU A 39 -9.15 -14.03 10.57
CA LEU A 39 -10.19 -13.62 9.62
C LEU A 39 -9.88 -12.29 8.93
N VAL A 40 -9.23 -11.35 9.61
CA VAL A 40 -8.83 -10.07 9.02
C VAL A 40 -7.88 -10.24 7.83
N GLY A 41 -7.01 -11.24 7.89
CA GLY A 41 -6.14 -11.56 6.76
C GLY A 41 -6.93 -11.97 5.52
N TYR A 42 -7.97 -12.79 5.67
CA TYR A 42 -8.84 -13.18 4.54
C TYR A 42 -9.70 -12.02 4.05
N LEU A 43 -10.18 -11.14 4.93
CA LEU A 43 -10.88 -9.92 4.53
C LEU A 43 -9.94 -9.00 3.72
N SER A 44 -8.73 -8.78 4.20
CA SER A 44 -7.69 -8.01 3.48
C SER A 44 -7.37 -8.64 2.13
N MET A 45 -7.23 -9.97 2.07
CA MET A 45 -7.03 -10.70 0.80
C MET A 45 -8.18 -10.46 -0.18
N THR A 46 -9.43 -10.43 0.29
CA THR A 46 -10.61 -10.17 -0.56
C THR A 46 -10.56 -8.75 -1.14
N VAL A 47 -10.21 -7.75 -0.32
CA VAL A 47 -10.03 -6.37 -0.78
C VAL A 47 -8.92 -6.31 -1.83
N THR A 48 -7.74 -6.86 -1.53
CA THR A 48 -6.59 -6.81 -2.44
C THR A 48 -6.86 -7.57 -3.74
N ALA A 49 -7.54 -8.72 -3.69
CA ALA A 49 -7.95 -9.45 -4.90
C ALA A 49 -8.88 -8.60 -5.78
N GLY A 50 -9.85 -7.92 -5.17
CA GLY A 50 -10.69 -6.94 -5.89
C GLY A 50 -9.88 -5.82 -6.52
N THR A 51 -8.89 -5.28 -5.80
CA THR A 51 -7.96 -4.25 -6.29
C THR A 51 -7.18 -4.73 -7.51
N VAL A 52 -6.61 -5.93 -7.46
CA VAL A 52 -5.88 -6.51 -8.59
C VAL A 52 -6.77 -6.67 -9.82
N VAL A 53 -7.96 -7.25 -9.65
CA VAL A 53 -8.90 -7.46 -10.74
C VAL A 53 -9.29 -6.14 -11.40
N SER A 54 -9.64 -5.13 -10.61
CA SER A 54 -10.06 -3.83 -11.14
C SER A 54 -8.91 -3.05 -11.75
N SER A 55 -7.69 -3.15 -11.22
CA SER A 55 -6.50 -2.53 -11.81
C SER A 55 -6.19 -3.08 -13.20
N VAL A 56 -6.32 -4.38 -13.40
CA VAL A 56 -6.14 -5.02 -14.73
C VAL A 56 -7.21 -4.54 -15.73
N LEU A 57 -8.42 -4.31 -15.25
CA LEU A 57 -9.55 -3.85 -16.08
C LEU A 57 -9.61 -2.32 -16.23
N ALA A 58 -8.80 -1.59 -15.47
CA ALA A 58 -8.89 -0.13 -15.33
C ALA A 58 -8.83 0.59 -16.68
N ASP A 59 -7.91 0.21 -17.56
CA ASP A 59 -7.78 0.80 -18.90
C ASP A 59 -9.08 0.68 -19.73
N ARG A 60 -9.72 -0.49 -19.72
CA ARG A 60 -11.00 -0.70 -20.44
C ARG A 60 -12.12 0.13 -19.83
N ILE A 61 -12.19 0.18 -18.50
CA ILE A 61 -13.22 0.91 -17.75
C ILE A 61 -13.06 2.42 -17.97
N VAL A 62 -11.83 2.93 -17.83
CA VAL A 62 -11.52 4.36 -17.99
C VAL A 62 -11.75 4.83 -19.42
N ARG A 63 -11.37 4.06 -20.43
CA ARG A 63 -11.66 4.41 -21.83
C ARG A 63 -13.15 4.46 -22.13
N ARG A 64 -13.95 3.59 -21.52
CA ARG A 64 -15.40 3.54 -21.77
C ARG A 64 -16.17 4.63 -21.04
N PHE A 65 -15.82 4.95 -19.80
CA PHE A 65 -16.61 5.80 -18.91
C PHE A 65 -15.95 7.15 -18.59
N GLY A 66 -14.65 7.27 -18.83
CA GLY A 66 -13.84 8.45 -18.47
C GLY A 66 -13.40 8.47 -17.00
N VAL A 67 -12.26 9.13 -16.73
CA VAL A 67 -11.65 9.20 -15.38
C VAL A 67 -12.63 9.79 -14.35
N ALA A 68 -13.33 10.88 -14.67
CA ALA A 68 -14.25 11.55 -13.77
C ALA A 68 -15.35 10.63 -13.24
N LYS A 69 -16.07 9.94 -14.13
CA LYS A 69 -17.18 9.06 -13.73
C LYS A 69 -16.66 7.84 -12.95
N VAL A 70 -15.51 7.31 -13.35
CA VAL A 70 -14.87 6.20 -12.65
C VAL A 70 -14.54 6.60 -11.22
N THR A 71 -13.94 7.77 -11.00
CA THR A 71 -13.60 8.26 -9.65
C THR A 71 -14.85 8.51 -8.81
N VAL A 72 -15.92 9.09 -9.38
CA VAL A 72 -17.21 9.29 -8.68
C VAL A 72 -17.80 7.95 -8.24
N VAL A 73 -17.91 6.99 -9.16
CA VAL A 73 -18.50 5.66 -8.87
C VAL A 73 -17.67 4.94 -7.83
N SER A 74 -16.35 5.03 -7.91
CA SER A 74 -15.45 4.38 -6.94
C SER A 74 -15.59 4.99 -5.54
N ALA A 75 -15.65 6.32 -5.40
CA ALA A 75 -15.90 6.97 -4.11
C ALA A 75 -17.25 6.54 -3.52
N LEU A 76 -18.29 6.47 -4.35
CA LEU A 76 -19.60 5.96 -3.94
C LEU A 76 -19.52 4.49 -3.49
N MET A 77 -18.86 3.63 -4.26
CA MET A 77 -18.69 2.21 -3.92
C MET A 77 -17.93 2.04 -2.60
N THR A 78 -16.87 2.80 -2.39
CA THR A 78 -16.09 2.78 -1.14
C THR A 78 -16.94 3.23 0.04
N GLY A 79 -17.66 4.36 -0.09
CA GLY A 79 -18.57 4.84 0.93
C GLY A 79 -19.66 3.82 1.28
N CYS A 80 -20.32 3.23 0.26
CA CYS A 80 -21.32 2.19 0.46
C CYS A 80 -20.74 0.93 1.11
N ALA A 81 -19.53 0.52 0.74
CA ALA A 81 -18.86 -0.63 1.33
C ALA A 81 -18.53 -0.41 2.82
N LEU A 82 -18.05 0.76 3.20
CA LEU A 82 -17.80 1.14 4.59
C LEU A 82 -19.11 1.25 5.40
N LEU A 83 -20.17 1.79 4.80
CA LEU A 83 -21.49 1.76 5.40
C LEU A 83 -21.98 0.33 5.59
N GLY A 84 -21.78 -0.53 4.59
CA GLY A 84 -22.08 -1.95 4.70
C GLY A 84 -21.31 -2.65 5.81
N PHE A 85 -20.03 -2.28 6.04
CA PHE A 85 -19.28 -2.76 7.20
C PHE A 85 -19.95 -2.30 8.50
N ALA A 86 -20.30 -1.02 8.60
CA ALA A 86 -20.97 -0.46 9.79
C ALA A 86 -22.31 -1.15 10.10
N LEU A 87 -23.07 -1.52 9.08
CA LEU A 87 -24.39 -2.13 9.21
C LEU A 87 -24.37 -3.66 9.23
N SER A 88 -23.23 -4.29 8.94
CA SER A 88 -23.13 -5.75 8.84
C SER A 88 -23.41 -6.42 10.19
N PRO A 89 -24.36 -7.37 10.25
CA PRO A 89 -24.66 -8.12 11.46
C PRO A 89 -23.62 -9.21 11.76
N GLY A 90 -22.75 -9.53 10.80
CA GLY A 90 -21.78 -10.60 10.95
C GLY A 90 -20.80 -10.73 9.79
N VAL A 91 -19.91 -11.70 9.90
CA VAL A 91 -18.76 -11.95 9.02
C VAL A 91 -19.11 -12.05 7.52
N PRO A 92 -20.18 -12.74 7.08
CA PRO A 92 -20.49 -12.85 5.65
C PRO A 92 -20.74 -11.49 4.97
N GLY A 93 -21.41 -10.57 5.68
CA GLY A 93 -21.63 -9.20 5.17
C GLY A 93 -20.34 -8.41 4.99
N LEU A 94 -19.34 -8.64 5.86
CA LEU A 94 -18.02 -7.99 5.71
C LEU A 94 -17.33 -8.43 4.41
N PHE A 95 -17.36 -9.72 4.07
CA PHE A 95 -16.76 -10.21 2.81
C PHE A 95 -17.50 -9.66 1.59
N LEU A 96 -18.84 -9.59 1.66
CA LEU A 96 -19.64 -9.02 0.58
C LEU A 96 -19.29 -7.56 0.32
N CYS A 97 -18.99 -6.77 1.37
CA CYS A 97 -18.60 -5.38 1.26
C CYS A 97 -17.09 -5.19 0.94
N ALA A 98 -16.24 -6.13 1.34
CA ALA A 98 -14.80 -6.08 1.07
C ALA A 98 -14.48 -6.11 -0.44
N LEU A 99 -15.21 -6.89 -1.22
CA LEU A 99 -14.98 -7.01 -2.66
C LEU A 99 -15.22 -5.68 -3.42
N PRO A 100 -16.39 -5.00 -3.31
CA PRO A 100 -16.61 -3.71 -3.96
C PRO A 100 -15.63 -2.63 -3.47
N MET A 101 -15.20 -2.66 -2.19
CA MET A 101 -14.19 -1.75 -1.68
C MET A 101 -12.85 -1.93 -2.43
N GLY A 102 -12.41 -3.16 -2.64
CA GLY A 102 -11.21 -3.45 -3.42
C GLY A 102 -11.35 -3.07 -4.89
N LEU A 103 -12.48 -3.39 -5.53
CA LEU A 103 -12.74 -3.03 -6.93
C LEU A 103 -12.69 -1.51 -7.14
N ALA A 104 -13.26 -0.73 -6.22
CA ALA A 104 -13.21 0.72 -6.25
C ALA A 104 -11.78 1.26 -6.13
N ALA A 105 -10.99 0.70 -5.19
CA ALA A 105 -9.64 1.12 -4.93
C ALA A 105 -8.73 0.96 -6.15
N GLY A 106 -8.70 -0.23 -6.77
CA GLY A 106 -7.76 -0.51 -7.85
C GLY A 106 -8.01 0.29 -9.12
N VAL A 107 -9.27 0.44 -9.54
CA VAL A 107 -9.57 1.22 -10.75
C VAL A 107 -9.27 2.71 -10.54
N THR A 108 -9.55 3.26 -9.36
CA THR A 108 -9.27 4.67 -9.04
C THR A 108 -7.78 4.94 -8.97
N ASP A 109 -7.02 4.07 -8.33
CA ASP A 109 -5.58 4.19 -8.22
C ASP A 109 -4.94 4.29 -9.61
N VAL A 110 -5.22 3.35 -10.49
CA VAL A 110 -4.71 3.37 -11.87
C VAL A 110 -5.19 4.59 -12.65
N ALA A 111 -6.46 4.96 -12.53
CA ALA A 111 -7.05 6.07 -13.28
C ALA A 111 -6.41 7.41 -12.91
N LEU A 112 -6.26 7.69 -11.61
CA LEU A 112 -5.73 8.97 -11.13
C LEU A 112 -4.21 9.07 -11.32
N ASN A 113 -3.46 8.00 -11.07
CA ASN A 113 -2.03 7.97 -11.36
C ASN A 113 -1.74 8.26 -12.83
N ASN A 114 -2.47 7.58 -13.73
CA ASN A 114 -2.31 7.80 -15.17
C ASN A 114 -2.74 9.22 -15.57
N PHE A 115 -3.84 9.74 -15.02
CA PHE A 115 -4.28 11.10 -15.32
C PHE A 115 -3.23 12.14 -14.89
N VAL A 116 -2.65 12.00 -13.69
CA VAL A 116 -1.59 12.90 -13.21
C VAL A 116 -0.34 12.79 -14.06
N ALA A 117 0.07 11.57 -14.42
CA ALA A 117 1.25 11.35 -15.27
C ALA A 117 1.14 12.01 -16.65
N LEU A 118 -0.07 12.08 -17.22
CA LEU A 118 -0.31 12.65 -18.56
C LEU A 118 -0.51 14.18 -18.56
N HIS A 119 -0.98 14.76 -17.45
CA HIS A 119 -1.43 16.16 -17.43
C HIS A 119 -0.63 17.08 -16.52
N TYR A 120 0.23 16.52 -15.65
CA TYR A 120 0.95 17.27 -14.62
C TYR A 120 2.43 16.88 -14.54
N GLU A 121 3.23 17.73 -13.93
CA GLU A 121 4.66 17.47 -13.71
C GLU A 121 4.88 16.34 -12.68
N ALA A 122 6.04 15.68 -12.75
CA ALA A 122 6.43 14.56 -11.89
C ALA A 122 6.31 14.86 -10.37
N LYS A 123 6.52 16.12 -9.95
CA LYS A 123 6.34 16.53 -8.54
C LYS A 123 4.91 16.27 -8.03
N HIS A 124 3.90 16.38 -8.88
CA HIS A 124 2.51 16.17 -8.51
C HIS A 124 2.17 14.71 -8.26
N MET A 125 2.92 13.78 -8.87
CA MET A 125 2.84 12.36 -8.56
C MET A 125 3.27 12.08 -7.12
N SER A 126 4.38 12.68 -6.68
CA SER A 126 4.85 12.55 -5.29
C SER A 126 3.82 13.11 -4.30
N TRP A 127 3.26 14.29 -4.59
CA TRP A 127 2.21 14.88 -3.76
C TRP A 127 0.94 14.02 -3.70
N LEU A 128 0.56 13.39 -4.81
CA LEU A 128 -0.57 12.46 -4.86
C LEU A 128 -0.43 11.35 -3.82
N HIS A 129 0.74 10.70 -3.78
CA HIS A 129 1.02 9.64 -2.80
C HIS A 129 1.17 10.16 -1.36
N CYS A 130 1.60 11.41 -1.15
CA CYS A 130 1.57 12.04 0.16
C CYS A 130 0.13 12.20 0.68
N PHE A 131 -0.81 12.64 -0.18
CA PHE A 131 -2.22 12.75 0.19
C PHE A 131 -2.85 11.40 0.50
N TRP A 132 -2.50 10.34 -0.24
CA TRP A 132 -2.88 8.98 0.14
C TRP A 132 -2.41 8.61 1.55
N GLY A 133 -1.16 8.91 1.86
CA GLY A 133 -0.60 8.65 3.19
C GLY A 133 -1.28 9.47 4.30
N ILE A 134 -1.67 10.72 4.02
CA ILE A 134 -2.48 11.54 4.93
C ILE A 134 -3.81 10.84 5.20
N GLY A 135 -4.53 10.39 4.17
CA GLY A 135 -5.77 9.64 4.31
C GLY A 135 -5.58 8.38 5.15
N ALA A 136 -4.56 7.58 4.84
CA ALA A 136 -4.23 6.36 5.56
C ALA A 136 -3.87 6.61 7.04
N SER A 137 -3.33 7.78 7.36
CA SER A 137 -3.04 8.16 8.76
C SER A 137 -4.27 8.67 9.49
N VAL A 138 -5.18 9.38 8.81
CA VAL A 138 -6.38 9.99 9.41
C VAL A 138 -7.46 8.94 9.69
N GLY A 139 -7.60 7.92 8.86
CA GLY A 139 -8.59 6.85 9.05
C GLY A 139 -8.57 6.25 10.47
N PRO A 140 -7.43 5.74 10.95
CA PRO A 140 -7.31 5.21 12.31
C PRO A 140 -7.56 6.24 13.43
N VAL A 141 -7.28 7.52 13.19
CA VAL A 141 -7.62 8.61 14.17
C VAL A 141 -9.13 8.71 14.33
N ILE A 142 -9.89 8.69 13.23
CA ILE A 142 -11.36 8.70 13.26
C ILE A 142 -11.87 7.47 14.02
N VAL A 143 -11.31 6.30 13.78
CA VAL A 143 -11.65 5.07 14.50
C VAL A 143 -11.35 5.21 16.00
N ALA A 144 -10.14 5.62 16.36
CA ALA A 144 -9.74 5.80 17.75
C ALA A 144 -10.62 6.82 18.50
N ALA A 145 -10.95 7.95 17.84
CA ALA A 145 -11.83 8.96 18.39
C ALA A 145 -13.26 8.42 18.62
N SER A 146 -13.78 7.65 17.65
CA SER A 146 -15.08 6.97 17.75
C SER A 146 -15.12 6.02 18.95
N LEU A 147 -14.10 5.17 19.12
CA LEU A 147 -14.01 4.23 20.23
C LEU A 147 -13.87 4.94 21.59
N ARG A 148 -13.07 6.00 21.68
CA ARG A 148 -12.90 6.80 22.91
C ARG A 148 -14.17 7.54 23.34
N ALA A 149 -14.99 7.95 22.38
CA ALA A 149 -16.28 8.59 22.65
C ALA A 149 -17.37 7.60 23.12
N GLY A 150 -17.02 6.36 23.42
CA GLY A 150 -17.98 5.31 23.80
C GLY A 150 -18.76 4.74 22.62
N GLY A 151 -18.35 5.07 21.38
CA GLY A 151 -18.89 4.49 20.16
C GLY A 151 -18.29 3.11 19.85
N SER A 152 -18.54 2.64 18.66
CA SER A 152 -18.08 1.32 18.20
C SER A 152 -17.26 1.45 16.92
N TRP A 153 -16.57 0.39 16.51
CA TRP A 153 -15.93 0.31 15.22
C TRP A 153 -16.92 0.57 14.06
N ARG A 154 -18.20 0.24 14.25
CA ARG A 154 -19.28 0.55 13.30
C ARG A 154 -19.46 2.05 13.11
N MET A 155 -19.41 2.82 14.20
CA MET A 155 -19.47 4.29 14.16
C MET A 155 -18.25 4.84 13.42
N GLY A 156 -17.06 4.31 13.64
CA GLY A 156 -15.85 4.68 12.91
C GLY A 156 -15.98 4.46 11.40
N CYS A 157 -16.46 3.28 10.98
CA CYS A 157 -16.75 2.99 9.57
C CYS A 157 -17.83 3.93 9.00
N GLY A 158 -18.88 4.22 9.75
CA GLY A 158 -19.96 5.13 9.34
C GLY A 158 -19.46 6.57 9.14
N LEU A 159 -18.61 7.06 10.03
CA LEU A 159 -18.00 8.39 9.90
C LEU A 159 -17.11 8.50 8.64
N ILE A 160 -16.28 7.48 8.39
CA ILE A 160 -15.45 7.46 7.18
C ILE A 160 -16.32 7.32 5.92
N SER A 161 -17.39 6.52 5.98
CA SER A 161 -18.39 6.45 4.90
C SER A 161 -19.02 7.82 4.60
N ALA A 162 -19.32 8.61 5.64
CA ALA A 162 -19.85 9.98 5.46
C ALA A 162 -18.83 10.92 4.79
N VAL A 163 -17.54 10.80 5.13
CA VAL A 163 -16.46 11.54 4.47
C VAL A 163 -16.36 11.14 2.99
N GLU A 164 -16.42 9.86 2.67
CA GLU A 164 -16.42 9.36 1.28
C GLU A 164 -17.68 9.84 0.53
N GLY A 165 -18.83 9.88 1.19
CA GLY A 165 -20.06 10.45 0.64
C GLY A 165 -19.93 11.93 0.31
N ALA A 166 -19.33 12.72 1.21
CA ALA A 166 -19.05 14.13 0.97
C ALA A 166 -18.05 14.32 -0.20
N LEU A 167 -17.02 13.48 -0.27
CA LEU A 167 -16.09 13.46 -1.40
C LEU A 167 -16.81 13.12 -2.71
N CYS A 168 -17.71 12.13 -2.70
CA CYS A 168 -18.51 11.76 -3.87
C CYS A 168 -19.37 12.94 -4.35
N VAL A 169 -20.04 13.68 -3.45
CA VAL A 169 -20.81 14.90 -3.78
C VAL A 169 -19.89 15.95 -4.40
N LEU A 170 -18.73 16.21 -3.81
CA LEU A 170 -17.74 17.15 -4.36
C LEU A 170 -17.32 16.75 -5.78
N LEU A 171 -17.06 15.46 -6.01
CA LEU A 171 -16.67 14.93 -7.33
C LEU A 171 -17.79 15.12 -8.37
N VAL A 172 -19.03 14.87 -7.99
CA VAL A 172 -20.21 15.11 -8.87
C VAL A 172 -20.32 16.59 -9.22
N CYS A 173 -20.23 17.50 -8.24
CA CYS A 173 -20.30 18.94 -8.45
C CYS A 173 -19.17 19.47 -9.35
N THR A 174 -18.03 18.79 -9.36
CA THR A 174 -16.83 19.23 -10.09
C THR A 174 -16.56 18.47 -11.39
N ILE A 175 -17.47 17.60 -11.81
CA ILE A 175 -17.30 16.75 -13.01
C ILE A 175 -17.01 17.56 -14.30
N SER A 176 -17.51 18.79 -14.39
CA SER A 176 -17.27 19.68 -15.52
C SER A 176 -15.79 20.11 -15.64
N LEU A 177 -15.05 20.17 -14.54
CA LEU A 177 -13.61 20.50 -14.54
C LEU A 177 -12.80 19.37 -15.19
N TRP A 178 -13.19 18.12 -14.94
CA TRP A 178 -12.56 16.95 -15.52
C TRP A 178 -12.76 16.88 -17.03
N ASN A 179 -13.98 17.15 -17.50
CA ASN A 179 -14.31 17.11 -18.92
C ASN A 179 -13.50 18.14 -19.71
N ARG A 180 -13.22 19.31 -19.14
CA ARG A 180 -12.39 20.35 -19.77
C ARG A 180 -10.93 19.93 -19.89
N ALA A 181 -10.41 19.19 -18.90
CA ALA A 181 -9.03 18.72 -18.90
C ALA A 181 -8.82 17.50 -19.81
N SER A 182 -9.80 16.60 -19.90
CA SER A 182 -9.71 15.37 -20.71
C SER A 182 -9.76 15.61 -22.23
N GLY A 183 -10.25 16.76 -22.69
CA GLY A 183 -10.32 17.10 -24.12
C GLY A 183 -8.97 17.27 -24.82
N SER A 184 -7.86 17.18 -24.09
CA SER A 184 -6.49 17.40 -24.61
C SER A 184 -5.60 16.13 -24.58
N ALA A 185 -6.12 14.97 -24.16
CA ALA A 185 -5.28 13.79 -23.89
C ALA A 185 -5.31 12.75 -25.00
N GLY A 186 -4.15 12.45 -25.53
CA GLY A 186 -3.90 11.29 -26.39
C GLY A 186 -4.10 9.95 -25.67
N SER A 187 -4.39 8.92 -26.47
CA SER A 187 -4.67 7.56 -26.03
C SER A 187 -3.59 6.95 -25.12
N LEU A 188 -4.03 6.23 -24.07
CA LEU A 188 -3.21 5.34 -23.26
C LEU A 188 -2.36 4.43 -24.17
N GLN A 189 -1.05 4.47 -24.02
CA GLN A 189 -0.16 3.54 -24.71
C GLN A 189 -0.42 2.13 -24.18
N GLY A 190 -0.70 1.23 -25.10
CA GLY A 190 -1.12 -0.14 -24.83
C GLY A 190 -0.10 -0.97 -24.06
N SER A 191 -0.62 -1.94 -23.34
CA SER A 191 0.14 -2.99 -22.66
C SER A 191 1.13 -3.67 -23.63
N ALA A 192 2.38 -3.78 -23.23
CA ALA A 192 3.41 -4.44 -24.04
C ALA A 192 3.09 -5.93 -24.25
N PRO A 193 3.48 -6.52 -25.40
CA PRO A 193 3.18 -7.92 -25.73
C PRO A 193 3.77 -8.91 -24.72
N ALA A 194 2.98 -9.92 -24.32
CA ALA A 194 3.37 -10.98 -23.39
C ALA A 194 4.67 -11.73 -23.75
N ALA A 195 5.05 -11.76 -25.03
CA ALA A 195 6.28 -12.40 -25.52
C ALA A 195 7.58 -11.77 -24.96
N ARG A 196 7.56 -10.48 -24.59
CA ARG A 196 8.74 -9.81 -23.97
C ARG A 196 8.85 -10.08 -22.48
N ALA A 197 7.75 -10.37 -21.78
CA ALA A 197 7.78 -10.69 -20.34
C ALA A 197 8.59 -11.97 -20.07
N ALA A 198 8.51 -12.98 -20.91
CA ALA A 198 9.28 -14.22 -20.78
C ALA A 198 10.82 -13.98 -20.80
N SER A 199 11.29 -12.94 -21.48
CA SER A 199 12.71 -12.59 -21.54
C SER A 199 13.23 -12.00 -20.22
N ILE A 200 12.34 -11.39 -19.38
CA ILE A 200 12.70 -10.82 -18.08
C ILE A 200 13.14 -11.94 -17.13
N PHE A 201 12.37 -13.02 -17.05
CA PHE A 201 12.65 -14.16 -16.15
C PHE A 201 13.93 -14.93 -16.52
N ARG A 202 14.41 -14.80 -17.76
CA ARG A 202 15.68 -15.41 -18.21
C ARG A 202 16.92 -14.63 -17.74
N ARG A 203 16.76 -13.41 -17.25
CA ARG A 203 17.90 -12.61 -16.75
C ARG A 203 18.28 -13.07 -15.35
N LYS A 204 19.56 -13.44 -15.18
CA LYS A 204 20.12 -13.74 -13.86
C LYS A 204 19.96 -12.49 -12.98
N GLY A 205 19.40 -12.66 -11.79
CA GLY A 205 19.11 -11.55 -10.87
C GLY A 205 17.65 -11.04 -10.91
N ALA A 206 16.88 -11.32 -11.97
CA ALA A 206 15.48 -10.88 -12.06
C ALA A 206 14.60 -11.51 -10.96
N MET A 207 14.64 -12.83 -10.81
CA MET A 207 13.83 -13.51 -9.78
C MET A 207 14.16 -13.06 -8.35
N PRO A 208 15.42 -12.99 -7.91
CA PRO A 208 15.73 -12.41 -6.60
C PRO A 208 15.21 -11.00 -6.42
N LEU A 209 15.31 -10.11 -7.43
CA LEU A 209 14.77 -8.75 -7.33
C LEU A 209 13.25 -8.75 -7.16
N LEU A 210 12.53 -9.53 -7.98
CA LEU A 210 11.08 -9.66 -7.91
C LEU A 210 10.61 -10.25 -6.58
N CYS A 211 11.31 -11.28 -6.07
CA CYS A 211 11.04 -11.84 -4.73
C CYS A 211 11.29 -10.81 -3.62
N GLY A 212 12.38 -10.03 -3.71
CA GLY A 212 12.65 -8.95 -2.76
C GLY A 212 11.55 -7.91 -2.75
N PHE A 213 11.03 -7.54 -3.92
CA PHE A 213 9.93 -6.59 -4.06
C PHE A 213 8.61 -7.16 -3.52
N ALA A 214 8.31 -8.44 -3.77
CA ALA A 214 7.16 -9.13 -3.19
C ALA A 214 7.23 -9.17 -1.66
N LEU A 215 8.39 -9.53 -1.09
CA LEU A 215 8.60 -9.59 0.35
C LEU A 215 8.50 -8.21 1.00
N TYR A 216 9.00 -7.15 0.35
CA TYR A 216 8.82 -5.79 0.83
C TYR A 216 7.32 -5.45 0.96
N ASN A 217 6.54 -5.67 -0.11
CA ASN A 217 5.10 -5.39 -0.11
C ASN A 217 4.34 -6.29 0.88
N ALA A 218 4.78 -7.53 1.04
CA ALA A 218 4.28 -8.45 2.06
C ALA A 218 4.44 -7.89 3.48
N MET A 219 5.62 -7.36 3.80
CA MET A 219 5.90 -6.75 5.09
C MET A 219 5.10 -5.47 5.30
N GLU A 220 5.04 -4.58 4.30
CA GLU A 220 4.30 -3.32 4.38
C GLU A 220 2.81 -3.60 4.68
N ALA A 221 2.18 -4.50 3.93
CA ALA A 221 0.78 -4.86 4.12
C ALA A 221 0.53 -5.55 5.47
N THR A 222 1.41 -6.48 5.87
CA THR A 222 1.27 -7.19 7.15
C THR A 222 1.47 -6.26 8.33
N ALA A 223 2.45 -5.35 8.26
CA ALA A 223 2.72 -4.39 9.32
C ALA A 223 1.53 -3.45 9.56
N GLY A 224 0.97 -2.90 8.48
CA GLY A 224 -0.19 -2.01 8.57
C GLY A 224 -1.47 -2.70 9.05
N LEU A 225 -1.68 -3.96 8.67
CA LEU A 225 -2.89 -4.70 9.04
C LEU A 225 -2.86 -5.22 10.48
N TRP A 226 -1.73 -5.76 10.91
CA TRP A 226 -1.64 -6.53 12.16
C TRP A 226 -1.04 -5.77 13.34
N GLY A 227 -0.44 -4.59 13.11
CA GLY A 227 0.25 -3.82 14.15
C GLY A 227 -0.65 -3.46 15.33
N ALA A 228 -1.88 -2.98 15.08
CA ALA A 228 -2.84 -2.64 16.14
C ALA A 228 -3.28 -3.87 16.93
N THR A 229 -3.56 -4.98 16.27
CA THR A 229 -3.94 -6.25 16.91
C THR A 229 -2.80 -6.78 17.78
N PHE A 230 -1.56 -6.77 17.26
CA PHE A 230 -0.38 -7.17 18.03
C PHE A 230 -0.23 -6.36 19.33
N VAL A 231 -0.33 -5.04 19.24
CA VAL A 231 -0.15 -4.17 20.43
C VAL A 231 -1.29 -4.37 21.42
N HIS A 232 -2.54 -4.50 20.95
CA HIS A 232 -3.69 -4.80 21.80
C HIS A 232 -3.51 -6.12 22.56
N ASP A 233 -3.23 -7.20 21.84
CA ASP A 233 -3.16 -8.56 22.39
C ASP A 233 -1.95 -8.74 23.32
N SER A 234 -0.79 -8.15 22.96
CA SER A 234 0.45 -8.36 23.68
C SER A 234 0.57 -7.51 24.95
N PHE A 235 -0.06 -6.34 24.98
CA PHE A 235 0.08 -5.36 26.06
C PHE A 235 -1.22 -5.04 26.78
N GLY A 236 -2.37 -5.57 26.36
CA GLY A 236 -3.67 -5.39 27.01
C GLY A 236 -4.17 -3.93 27.01
N ILE A 237 -3.68 -3.08 26.10
CA ILE A 237 -4.17 -1.69 25.98
C ILE A 237 -5.56 -1.65 25.34
N SER A 238 -6.26 -0.53 25.54
CA SER A 238 -7.59 -0.34 24.94
C SER A 238 -7.56 -0.46 23.40
N THR A 239 -8.64 -0.93 22.80
CA THR A 239 -8.76 -1.01 21.33
C THR A 239 -8.66 0.36 20.66
N SER A 240 -9.09 1.43 21.36
CA SER A 240 -8.95 2.81 20.90
C SER A 240 -7.49 3.29 20.87
N ASP A 241 -6.68 2.89 21.85
CA ASP A 241 -5.25 3.24 21.85
C ASP A 241 -4.48 2.37 20.84
N ALA A 242 -4.82 1.09 20.75
CA ALA A 242 -4.25 0.19 19.75
C ALA A 242 -4.50 0.68 18.30
N ALA A 243 -5.67 1.26 18.00
CA ALA A 243 -5.97 1.82 16.69
C ALA A 243 -4.98 2.94 16.29
N LEU A 244 -4.42 3.70 17.24
CA LEU A 244 -3.41 4.71 16.96
C LEU A 244 -2.09 4.13 16.43
N THR A 245 -1.83 2.85 16.65
CA THR A 245 -0.67 2.15 16.06
C THR A 245 -0.66 2.27 14.55
N SER A 246 -1.82 2.09 13.91
CA SER A 246 -1.96 2.25 12.47
C SER A 246 -1.71 3.71 12.03
N THR A 247 -2.17 4.70 12.80
CA THR A 247 -1.85 6.11 12.56
C THR A 247 -0.34 6.37 12.60
N LEU A 248 0.35 5.87 13.62
CA LEU A 248 1.80 6.04 13.77
C LEU A 248 2.55 5.36 12.61
N TYR A 249 2.14 4.15 12.22
CA TYR A 249 2.74 3.41 11.12
C TYR A 249 2.60 4.15 9.78
N PHE A 250 1.38 4.50 9.37
CA PHE A 250 1.12 5.17 8.09
C PHE A 250 1.61 6.62 8.11
N GLY A 251 1.57 7.30 9.26
CA GLY A 251 2.16 8.62 9.44
C GLY A 251 3.67 8.60 9.26
N ALA A 252 4.35 7.62 9.86
CA ALA A 252 5.79 7.42 9.69
C ALA A 252 6.16 7.11 8.22
N LEU A 253 5.37 6.24 7.56
CA LEU A 253 5.53 5.91 6.15
C LEU A 253 5.40 7.17 5.28
N THR A 254 4.43 8.04 5.56
CA THR A 254 4.19 9.29 4.83
C THR A 254 5.33 10.30 5.03
N VAL A 255 5.69 10.56 6.30
CA VAL A 255 6.82 11.47 6.62
C VAL A 255 8.12 10.95 6.06
N GLY A 256 8.34 9.64 6.18
CA GLY A 256 9.53 8.99 5.62
C GLY A 256 9.60 9.07 4.09
N ARG A 257 8.49 8.99 3.36
CA ARG A 257 8.44 9.19 1.90
C ARG A 257 8.82 10.62 1.51
N ILE A 258 8.34 11.61 2.26
CA ILE A 258 8.73 13.02 2.06
C ILE A 258 10.25 13.17 2.28
N ALA A 259 10.75 12.67 3.40
CA ALA A 259 12.18 12.73 3.73
C ALA A 259 13.05 11.99 2.70
N ALA A 260 12.60 10.82 2.23
CA ALA A 260 13.27 10.05 1.19
C ALA A 260 13.37 10.80 -0.14
N GLY A 261 12.33 11.57 -0.51
CA GLY A 261 12.35 12.42 -1.70
C GLY A 261 13.50 13.46 -1.65
N PHE A 262 13.73 14.07 -0.49
CA PHE A 262 14.90 14.97 -0.30
C PHE A 262 16.23 14.20 -0.23
N ALA A 263 16.25 13.04 0.38
CA ALA A 263 17.45 12.22 0.50
C ALA A 263 17.91 11.64 -0.85
N ALA A 264 16.98 11.35 -1.75
CA ALA A 264 17.25 10.79 -3.08
C ALA A 264 18.16 11.69 -3.96
N SER A 265 18.19 13.01 -3.71
CA SER A 265 19.11 13.92 -4.38
C SER A 265 20.58 13.77 -3.94
N ARG A 266 20.83 13.09 -2.81
CA ARG A 266 22.18 12.97 -2.19
C ARG A 266 22.61 11.52 -1.93
N ARG A 267 21.72 10.56 -2.07
CA ARG A 267 21.95 9.14 -1.77
C ARG A 267 21.53 8.28 -2.96
N SER A 268 22.30 7.22 -3.23
CA SER A 268 21.91 6.23 -4.24
C SER A 268 20.73 5.38 -3.79
N ASP A 269 19.99 4.80 -4.75
CA ASP A 269 18.89 3.90 -4.47
C ASP A 269 19.29 2.75 -3.54
N ARG A 270 20.47 2.15 -3.78
CA ARG A 270 21.03 1.10 -2.92
C ARG A 270 21.26 1.58 -1.49
N GLN A 271 21.73 2.81 -1.28
CA GLN A 271 21.90 3.37 0.06
C GLN A 271 20.56 3.62 0.74
N LEU A 272 19.57 4.11 0.00
CA LEU A 272 18.21 4.33 0.52
C LEU A 272 17.56 3.02 0.94
N ILE A 273 17.65 1.97 0.12
CA ILE A 273 17.10 0.64 0.42
C ILE A 273 17.78 0.06 1.68
N ARG A 274 19.11 0.05 1.74
CA ARG A 274 19.87 -0.48 2.90
C ARG A 274 19.61 0.31 4.18
N THR A 275 19.52 1.63 4.10
CA THR A 275 19.18 2.47 5.25
C THR A 275 17.75 2.16 5.71
N GLY A 276 16.81 2.03 4.77
CA GLY A 276 15.43 1.65 5.07
C GLY A 276 15.35 0.29 5.76
N MET A 277 16.05 -0.72 5.25
CA MET A 277 16.13 -2.04 5.88
C MET A 277 16.71 -1.97 7.31
N ALA A 278 17.78 -1.21 7.53
CA ALA A 278 18.41 -1.08 8.83
C ALA A 278 17.47 -0.39 9.85
N VAL A 279 16.79 0.68 9.45
CA VAL A 279 15.82 1.38 10.30
C VAL A 279 14.63 0.48 10.60
N SER A 280 14.11 -0.26 9.61
CA SER A 280 13.02 -1.23 9.82
C SER A 280 13.44 -2.37 10.75
N ALA A 281 14.66 -2.91 10.58
CA ALA A 281 15.20 -3.96 11.47
C ALA A 281 15.28 -3.46 12.91
N LEU A 282 15.79 -2.24 13.13
CA LEU A 282 15.82 -1.61 14.45
C LEU A 282 14.41 -1.47 15.02
N GLY A 283 13.45 -1.01 14.22
CA GLY A 283 12.04 -0.93 14.62
C GLY A 283 11.46 -2.29 15.01
N MET A 284 11.72 -3.35 14.23
CA MET A 284 11.26 -4.71 14.53
C MET A 284 11.87 -5.25 15.83
N LEU A 285 13.17 -5.03 16.03
CA LEU A 285 13.86 -5.42 17.26
C LEU A 285 13.32 -4.65 18.48
N LEU A 286 13.11 -3.34 18.35
CA LEU A 286 12.53 -2.51 19.39
C LEU A 286 11.11 -2.99 19.76
N THR A 287 10.30 -3.33 18.75
CA THR A 287 8.95 -3.90 18.94
C THR A 287 9.01 -5.27 19.63
N TRP A 288 10.00 -6.10 19.28
CA TRP A 288 10.16 -7.44 19.87
C TRP A 288 10.58 -7.39 21.35
N LEU A 289 11.48 -6.47 21.66
CA LEU A 289 12.03 -6.31 23.01
C LEU A 289 11.21 -5.33 23.87
N ALA A 290 10.08 -4.84 23.37
CA ALA A 290 9.29 -3.83 24.04
C ALA A 290 8.69 -4.36 25.35
N GLY A 291 8.97 -3.69 26.46
CA GLY A 291 8.35 -3.94 27.75
C GLY A 291 7.05 -3.14 27.99
N SER A 292 6.63 -2.33 27.00
CA SER A 292 5.40 -1.52 27.08
C SER A 292 4.80 -1.26 25.72
N ALA A 293 3.48 -1.03 25.66
CA ALA A 293 2.75 -0.71 24.44
C ALA A 293 3.34 0.50 23.70
N TRP A 294 3.68 1.56 24.41
CA TRP A 294 4.23 2.78 23.82
C TRP A 294 5.58 2.55 23.15
N LEU A 295 6.42 1.71 23.76
CA LEU A 295 7.71 1.34 23.16
C LEU A 295 7.51 0.48 21.89
N ALA A 296 6.55 -0.45 21.93
CA ALA A 296 6.18 -1.25 20.76
C ALA A 296 5.64 -0.37 19.62
N MET A 297 4.77 0.58 19.93
CA MET A 297 4.24 1.55 18.96
C MET A 297 5.36 2.43 18.37
N GLY A 298 6.35 2.83 19.20
CA GLY A 298 7.56 3.52 18.74
C GLY A 298 8.39 2.67 17.79
N GLY A 299 8.51 1.37 18.03
CA GLY A 299 9.14 0.42 17.14
C GLY A 299 8.38 0.31 15.81
N ILE A 300 7.05 0.21 15.85
CA ILE A 300 6.19 0.15 14.64
C ILE A 300 6.28 1.46 13.84
N PHE A 301 6.39 2.62 14.50
CA PHE A 301 6.69 3.89 13.84
C PHE A 301 8.02 3.81 13.07
N LEU A 302 9.08 3.29 13.68
CA LEU A 302 10.37 3.10 13.01
C LEU A 302 10.28 2.12 11.83
N ILE A 303 9.46 1.06 11.94
CA ILE A 303 9.20 0.14 10.82
C ILE A 303 8.62 0.91 9.62
N GLY A 304 7.59 1.72 9.84
CA GLY A 304 6.98 2.56 8.80
C GLY A 304 7.97 3.55 8.18
N LEU A 305 8.77 4.22 9.04
CA LEU A 305 9.81 5.16 8.59
C LEU A 305 10.87 4.48 7.72
N GLY A 306 11.30 3.26 8.11
CA GLY A 306 12.28 2.48 7.36
C GLY A 306 11.74 1.95 6.04
N PHE A 307 10.47 1.55 5.97
CA PHE A 307 9.86 1.10 4.72
C PHE A 307 9.67 2.23 3.70
N ALA A 308 9.53 3.46 4.15
CA ALA A 308 9.20 4.60 3.31
C ALA A 308 10.11 4.81 2.08
N PRO A 309 11.45 4.78 2.19
CA PRO A 309 12.35 4.96 1.05
C PRO A 309 12.46 3.73 0.14
N MET A 310 12.12 2.53 0.63
CA MET A 310 12.45 1.28 -0.05
C MET A 310 11.68 1.13 -1.37
N TYR A 311 10.36 1.30 -1.35
CA TYR A 311 9.51 1.15 -2.54
C TYR A 311 9.93 2.06 -3.71
N PRO A 312 10.01 3.39 -3.52
CA PRO A 312 10.40 4.28 -4.62
C PRO A 312 11.83 4.03 -5.09
N ALA A 313 12.76 3.72 -4.19
CA ALA A 313 14.14 3.43 -4.55
C ALA A 313 14.28 2.11 -5.35
N MET A 314 13.51 1.07 -5.01
CA MET A 314 13.52 -0.19 -5.77
C MET A 314 13.02 0.02 -7.20
N LEU A 315 11.89 0.73 -7.38
CA LEU A 315 11.35 1.05 -8.69
C LEU A 315 12.29 1.97 -9.51
N HIS A 316 12.89 2.96 -8.86
CA HIS A 316 13.82 3.87 -9.51
C HIS A 316 15.11 3.15 -9.98
N ALA A 317 15.54 2.10 -9.28
CA ALA A 317 16.69 1.29 -9.65
C ALA A 317 16.43 0.35 -10.86
N THR A 318 15.18 0.06 -11.22
CA THR A 318 14.82 -0.91 -12.27
C THR A 318 15.45 -0.61 -13.63
N PRO A 319 15.48 0.64 -14.15
CA PRO A 319 16.17 0.95 -15.42
C PRO A 319 17.66 0.65 -15.39
N SER A 320 18.33 0.77 -14.24
CA SER A 320 19.77 0.48 -14.12
C SER A 320 20.06 -1.02 -14.26
N TYR A 321 19.14 -1.89 -13.85
CA TYR A 321 19.29 -3.35 -13.93
C TYR A 321 18.89 -3.90 -15.31
N PHE A 322 17.85 -3.36 -15.92
CA PHE A 322 17.24 -3.93 -17.13
C PHE A 322 17.41 -3.09 -18.40
N GLY A 323 17.88 -1.86 -18.27
CA GLY A 323 17.91 -0.87 -19.34
C GLY A 323 16.59 -0.14 -19.52
N ALA A 324 16.63 1.08 -20.06
CA ALA A 324 15.46 1.95 -20.21
C ALA A 324 14.34 1.33 -21.06
N GLU A 325 14.70 0.55 -22.09
CA GLU A 325 13.73 -0.06 -23.02
C GLU A 325 12.82 -1.12 -22.38
N LEU A 326 13.34 -1.85 -21.36
CA LEU A 326 12.59 -2.91 -20.69
C LEU A 326 12.02 -2.46 -19.34
N SER A 327 12.44 -1.31 -18.82
CA SER A 327 12.12 -0.88 -17.46
C SER A 327 10.62 -0.82 -17.20
N GLN A 328 9.82 -0.27 -18.12
CA GLN A 328 8.37 -0.18 -17.97
C GLN A 328 7.69 -1.57 -17.88
N GLN A 329 8.19 -2.55 -18.65
CA GLN A 329 7.65 -3.92 -18.60
C GLN A 329 8.05 -4.62 -17.30
N VAL A 330 9.29 -4.43 -16.86
CA VAL A 330 9.77 -4.98 -15.59
C VAL A 330 9.01 -4.41 -14.42
N MET A 331 8.78 -3.09 -14.38
CA MET A 331 7.95 -2.45 -13.36
C MET A 331 6.53 -3.04 -13.30
N GLY A 332 5.94 -3.38 -14.45
CA GLY A 332 4.65 -4.08 -14.49
C GLY A 332 4.70 -5.46 -13.84
N VAL A 333 5.80 -6.21 -14.03
CA VAL A 333 6.01 -7.51 -13.37
C VAL A 333 6.29 -7.32 -11.88
N GLU A 334 7.07 -6.30 -11.49
CA GLU A 334 7.30 -5.94 -10.08
C GLU A 334 5.99 -5.64 -9.36
N MET A 335 5.07 -4.91 -9.99
CA MET A 335 3.73 -4.64 -9.45
C MET A 335 2.92 -5.94 -9.24
N ALA A 336 2.98 -6.87 -10.19
CA ALA A 336 2.31 -8.17 -10.03
C ALA A 336 2.86 -8.95 -8.83
N PHE A 337 4.18 -8.95 -8.65
CA PHE A 337 4.84 -9.56 -7.48
C PHE A 337 4.50 -8.82 -6.17
N ALA A 338 4.39 -7.48 -6.20
CA ALA A 338 3.92 -6.68 -5.07
C ALA A 338 2.52 -7.12 -4.62
N TYR A 339 1.60 -7.28 -5.57
CA TYR A 339 0.25 -7.75 -5.26
C TYR A 339 0.23 -9.17 -4.70
N VAL A 340 1.08 -10.07 -5.19
CA VAL A 340 1.21 -11.41 -4.60
C VAL A 340 1.65 -11.31 -3.15
N GLY A 341 2.67 -10.49 -2.85
CA GLY A 341 3.15 -10.26 -1.49
C GLY A 341 2.05 -9.71 -0.58
N SER A 342 1.44 -8.58 -0.96
CA SER A 342 0.41 -7.91 -0.15
C SER A 342 -0.88 -8.71 0.00
N THR A 343 -1.19 -9.60 -0.95
CA THR A 343 -2.40 -10.45 -0.90
C THR A 343 -2.21 -11.69 -0.03
N CYS A 344 -1.05 -12.36 -0.15
CA CYS A 344 -0.86 -13.68 0.44
C CYS A 344 -0.29 -13.64 1.87
N PHE A 345 0.56 -12.66 2.18
CA PHE A 345 1.28 -12.66 3.47
C PHE A 345 0.45 -12.24 4.68
N PRO A 346 -0.46 -11.23 4.61
CA PRO A 346 -1.31 -10.93 5.76
C PRO A 346 -2.19 -12.10 6.22
N PRO A 347 -2.85 -12.88 5.33
CA PRO A 347 -3.57 -14.09 5.75
C PRO A 347 -2.63 -15.21 6.20
N LEU A 348 -1.44 -15.36 5.60
CA LEU A 348 -0.43 -16.31 6.05
C LEU A 348 -0.01 -16.00 7.50
N PHE A 349 0.29 -14.73 7.81
CA PHE A 349 0.54 -14.32 9.20
C PHE A 349 -0.63 -14.67 10.10
N GLY A 350 -1.87 -14.37 9.69
CA GLY A 350 -3.07 -14.68 10.46
C GLY A 350 -3.25 -16.17 10.74
N ALA A 351 -2.92 -17.02 9.75
CA ALA A 351 -2.95 -18.48 9.92
C ALA A 351 -1.90 -18.96 10.93
N LEU A 352 -0.71 -18.36 10.93
CA LEU A 352 0.35 -18.65 11.91
C LEU A 352 0.02 -18.08 13.30
N ALA A 353 -0.54 -16.88 13.36
CA ALA A 353 -0.91 -16.23 14.62
C ALA A 353 -2.08 -16.94 15.34
N ALA A 354 -2.94 -17.64 14.60
CA ALA A 354 -4.07 -18.36 15.21
C ALA A 354 -3.63 -19.41 16.27
N PRO A 355 -2.67 -20.29 16.02
CA PRO A 355 -2.15 -21.22 17.02
C PRO A 355 -1.01 -20.67 17.90
N LEU A 356 -0.21 -19.70 17.41
CA LEU A 356 1.02 -19.23 18.07
C LEU A 356 0.84 -17.90 18.82
N GLY A 357 -0.28 -17.22 18.62
CA GLY A 357 -0.54 -15.88 19.14
C GLY A 357 0.07 -14.80 18.25
N THR A 358 -0.45 -13.56 18.43
CA THR A 358 0.00 -12.39 17.66
C THR A 358 1.40 -11.91 18.06
N SER A 359 1.94 -12.38 19.19
CA SER A 359 3.30 -12.08 19.68
C SER A 359 4.43 -12.43 18.69
N ILE A 360 4.18 -13.32 17.73
CA ILE A 360 5.13 -13.66 16.66
C ILE A 360 5.32 -12.54 15.63
N TYR A 361 4.51 -11.47 15.68
CA TYR A 361 4.49 -10.40 14.69
C TYR A 361 5.86 -9.77 14.40
N PRO A 362 6.68 -9.33 15.38
CA PRO A 362 7.97 -8.73 15.08
C PRO A 362 8.95 -9.74 14.47
N GLY A 363 8.92 -10.99 14.96
CA GLY A 363 9.76 -12.08 14.45
C GLY A 363 9.41 -12.46 13.00
N PHE A 364 8.12 -12.52 12.67
CA PHE A 364 7.66 -12.77 11.31
C PHE A 364 8.13 -11.68 10.34
N LEU A 365 7.97 -10.40 10.71
CA LEU A 365 8.44 -9.27 9.89
C LEU A 365 9.96 -9.29 9.74
N LEU A 366 10.70 -9.59 10.81
CA LEU A 366 12.16 -9.68 10.76
C LEU A 366 12.64 -10.82 9.85
N ALA A 367 11.99 -11.98 9.90
CA ALA A 367 12.29 -13.09 9.01
C ALA A 367 12.05 -12.72 7.54
N CYS A 368 10.93 -12.06 7.24
CA CYS A 368 10.64 -11.55 5.90
C CYS A 368 11.67 -10.50 5.45
N LEU A 369 12.11 -9.61 6.36
CA LEU A 369 13.12 -8.58 6.07
C LEU A 369 14.48 -9.22 5.74
N LEU A 370 14.90 -10.23 6.49
CA LEU A 370 16.15 -10.94 6.21
C LEU A 370 16.11 -11.66 4.87
N LEU A 371 14.98 -12.30 4.52
CA LEU A 371 14.79 -12.91 3.22
C LEU A 371 14.78 -11.86 2.09
N ALA A 372 14.11 -10.72 2.29
CA ALA A 372 14.10 -9.62 1.33
C ALA A 372 15.51 -9.04 1.13
N ALA A 373 16.25 -8.83 2.22
CA ALA A 373 17.62 -8.34 2.16
C ALA A 373 18.53 -9.31 1.41
N ALA A 374 18.45 -10.62 1.71
CA ALA A 374 19.21 -11.64 1.00
C ALA A 374 18.87 -11.67 -0.51
N ALA A 375 17.59 -11.57 -0.85
CA ALA A 375 17.13 -11.56 -2.25
C ALA A 375 17.63 -10.32 -3.00
N ILE A 376 17.52 -9.13 -2.40
CA ILE A 376 17.95 -7.86 -3.02
C ILE A 376 19.48 -7.83 -3.17
N GLU A 377 20.24 -8.23 -2.15
CA GLU A 377 21.71 -8.30 -2.24
C GLU A 377 22.18 -9.34 -3.26
N LEU A 378 21.47 -10.46 -3.39
CA LEU A 378 21.76 -11.46 -4.43
C LEU A 378 21.50 -10.88 -5.83
N ALA A 379 20.38 -10.16 -6.01
CA ALA A 379 20.07 -9.47 -7.26
C ALA A 379 21.17 -8.48 -7.63
N ASP A 380 21.56 -7.62 -6.70
CA ASP A 380 22.61 -6.63 -6.87
C ASP A 380 23.93 -7.26 -7.31
N ARG A 381 24.36 -8.36 -6.68
CA ARG A 381 25.59 -9.09 -7.04
C ARG A 381 25.51 -9.66 -8.46
N LEU A 382 24.37 -10.25 -8.82
CA LEU A 382 24.17 -10.88 -10.13
C LEU A 382 24.12 -9.85 -11.27
N PHE A 383 23.58 -8.66 -11.02
CA PHE A 383 23.59 -7.56 -12.00
C PHE A 383 24.95 -6.89 -12.11
N SER A 384 25.64 -6.63 -10.99
CA SER A 384 27.00 -6.02 -10.99
C SER A 384 28.06 -6.91 -11.66
N ALA A 385 27.98 -8.22 -11.49
CA ALA A 385 28.90 -9.17 -12.13
C ALA A 385 28.83 -9.11 -13.66
N ARG A 386 27.68 -8.74 -14.23
CA ARG A 386 27.50 -8.57 -15.70
C ARG A 386 28.17 -7.31 -16.25
N GLU A 387 28.19 -6.21 -15.51
CA GLU A 387 28.87 -4.98 -15.94
C GLU A 387 30.38 -5.19 -16.08
N PHE A 388 30.97 -6.03 -15.23
CA PHE A 388 32.38 -6.38 -15.31
C PHE A 388 32.72 -7.28 -16.50
N CYS A 389 31.90 -8.30 -16.80
CA CYS A 389 32.11 -9.16 -17.97
C CYS A 389 31.93 -8.41 -19.31
N GLY A 390 30.91 -7.53 -19.42
CA GLY A 390 30.66 -6.78 -20.66
C GLY A 390 31.67 -5.66 -20.95
N LYS A 391 32.37 -5.16 -19.93
CA LYS A 391 33.47 -4.20 -20.11
C LYS A 391 34.80 -4.87 -20.54
N GLY A 392 35.02 -6.11 -20.14
CA GLY A 392 36.20 -6.90 -20.54
C GLY A 392 36.18 -7.29 -22.02
N GLU A 393 35.02 -7.59 -22.60
CA GLU A 393 34.88 -7.93 -24.02
C GLU A 393 35.06 -6.71 -24.97
N LYS A 394 34.77 -5.49 -24.48
CA LYS A 394 34.96 -4.25 -25.29
C LYS A 394 36.37 -3.69 -25.27
N GLN A 395 37.28 -4.25 -24.47
CA GLN A 395 38.72 -3.84 -24.42
C GLN A 395 39.62 -4.80 -25.21
N ILE A 396 39.08 -5.83 -25.85
CA ILE A 396 39.85 -6.84 -26.61
C ILE A 396 39.53 -6.76 -28.11
N ILE A 397 38.69 -5.80 -28.57
CA ILE A 397 38.50 -5.45 -29.96
C ILE A 397 38.97 -4.02 -30.19
#